data_f9dcd7500a042c3ec628a54ef11c145f
#
_entry.id   f9dcd7500a042c3ec628a54ef11c145f
#
_cell.length_a   1.000
_cell.length_b   1.000
_cell.length_c   1.000
_cell.angle_alpha   90.00
_cell.angle_beta   90.00
_cell.angle_gamma   90.00
#
_symmetry.space_group_name_H-M   'P 1'
#
loop_
_entity.id
_entity.type
_entity.pdbx_description
1 polymer ?
#
loop_
_entity_poly.entity_id
_entity_poly.type
_entity_poly.pdbx_seq_one_letter_code
_entity_poly.pdbx_strand_id
1 'polypeptide(L)'
;VNNPHGDAFNPPVPVPDVPGADATARGLPRRSDLTWQQKLIVDSSAVADLGLRTALASVIGAGMIPRMAASAVRNRTGDDPDALRFYAELAATKDPGQCFPAPSGPPRVSTRAAGAVAQWVAHGQVQNIWFQSNYDAVYPGMRDRRRGYTRNNVVHAQHWRHDDGPRPTLCVIHGFMGSPYLFNGLFFSLPWFFRSGYDVLLYTLPFHGPRAEKGSPYSGYGFFMDGVPGFAEAMAQAVHDFRSVLDYLEHTGVDRIALTGMSLGGYTSSLIASVDDRIQAVIPNVPVVTPDRTVDEWFPANLLVKLSNRLAHTDEDLVATAGQYHSPLNYQPLVPRDRRLIIAGLGDRLAPPQQAELLWEHWDRCAFHWFPGNHILHVSQPDYLRRMTKFMSPFMFGDRQADQVRPAR
;
A
#
# COMPACT_ATOMS: atom_id res chain seq x y z
N VAL A 1 -16.48 20.80 26.93
CA VAL A 1 -15.47 20.52 25.90
C VAL A 1 -16.07 19.42 25.05
N ASN A 2 -16.72 19.78 23.96
CA ASN A 2 -17.30 18.84 23.00
C ASN A 2 -16.15 18.14 22.27
N ASN A 3 -16.15 16.83 22.31
CA ASN A 3 -15.24 15.98 21.57
C ASN A 3 -15.67 15.99 20.08
N PRO A 4 -14.93 16.60 19.15
CA PRO A 4 -15.36 16.71 17.74
C PRO A 4 -15.34 15.38 16.96
N HIS A 5 -14.97 14.28 17.61
CA HIS A 5 -14.87 12.94 17.00
C HIS A 5 -15.90 11.93 17.53
N GLY A 6 -16.96 12.42 18.21
CA GLY A 6 -17.98 11.56 18.82
C GLY A 6 -18.93 10.82 17.86
N ASP A 7 -19.01 11.21 16.59
CA ASP A 7 -19.91 10.65 15.60
C ASP A 7 -19.17 10.07 14.38
N ALA A 8 -18.30 9.08 14.61
CA ALA A 8 -17.57 8.40 13.54
C ALA A 8 -18.46 7.58 12.57
N PHE A 9 -19.77 7.57 12.79
CA PHE A 9 -20.72 6.81 11.99
C PHE A 9 -21.88 7.70 11.51
N ASN A 10 -21.58 8.57 10.55
CA ASN A 10 -22.62 9.37 9.88
C ASN A 10 -23.59 8.49 9.07
N PRO A 11 -24.86 8.89 8.89
CA PRO A 11 -25.79 8.15 8.05
C PRO A 11 -25.24 8.04 6.63
N PRO A 12 -25.34 6.86 6.02
CA PRO A 12 -24.85 6.66 4.67
C PRO A 12 -25.60 7.55 3.69
N VAL A 13 -24.87 8.32 2.90
CA VAL A 13 -25.43 9.01 1.73
C VAL A 13 -25.68 7.95 0.66
N PRO A 14 -26.84 7.95 -0.03
CA PRO A 14 -27.08 7.04 -1.13
C PRO A 14 -26.01 7.19 -2.21
N VAL A 15 -25.30 6.12 -2.50
CA VAL A 15 -24.35 6.06 -3.62
C VAL A 15 -25.16 5.67 -4.86
N PRO A 16 -25.01 6.36 -6.01
CA PRO A 16 -25.66 5.94 -7.25
C PRO A 16 -25.30 4.49 -7.58
N ASP A 17 -26.24 3.75 -8.17
CA ASP A 17 -26.00 2.38 -8.63
C ASP A 17 -24.83 2.37 -9.64
N VAL A 18 -23.68 1.86 -9.18
CA VAL A 18 -22.51 1.63 -10.04
C VAL A 18 -22.61 0.19 -10.52
N PRO A 19 -22.51 -0.10 -11.82
CA PRO A 19 -22.51 -1.47 -12.33
C PRO A 19 -21.48 -2.32 -11.59
N GLY A 20 -21.90 -3.44 -10.97
CA GLY A 20 -21.06 -4.30 -10.15
C GLY A 20 -20.90 -3.88 -8.68
N ALA A 21 -21.39 -2.72 -8.27
CA ALA A 21 -21.51 -2.34 -6.87
C ALA A 21 -22.83 -2.93 -6.31
N ASP A 22 -22.72 -3.77 -5.31
CA ASP A 22 -23.84 -4.28 -4.54
C ASP A 22 -24.50 -3.13 -3.75
N ALA A 23 -25.77 -3.23 -3.39
CA ALA A 23 -26.52 -2.24 -2.57
C ALA A 23 -25.86 -1.93 -1.20
N THR A 24 -24.76 -2.61 -0.86
CA THR A 24 -23.91 -2.37 0.32
C THR A 24 -22.79 -1.36 0.10
N ALA A 25 -22.67 -0.71 -1.06
CA ALA A 25 -21.70 0.36 -1.33
C ALA A 25 -22.03 1.65 -0.55
N ARG A 26 -22.21 1.48 0.75
CA ARG A 26 -22.40 2.55 1.74
C ARG A 26 -21.13 2.59 2.56
N GLY A 27 -20.63 3.76 2.90
CA GLY A 27 -19.44 3.92 3.76
C GLY A 27 -19.45 3.02 5.01
N LEU A 28 -18.70 3.33 6.03
CA LEU A 28 -18.68 2.53 7.25
C LEU A 28 -20.06 2.40 7.89
N PRO A 29 -20.47 1.20 8.36
CA PRO A 29 -21.73 1.01 9.06
C PRO A 29 -21.68 1.67 10.44
N ARG A 30 -22.82 2.11 10.95
CA ARG A 30 -22.93 2.48 12.37
C ARG A 30 -22.84 1.23 13.24
N ARG A 31 -22.32 1.37 14.46
CA ARG A 31 -22.27 0.26 15.41
C ARG A 31 -23.67 -0.32 15.72
N SER A 32 -24.73 0.51 15.65
CA SER A 32 -26.12 0.07 15.78
C SER A 32 -26.55 -0.93 14.70
N ASP A 33 -25.99 -0.81 13.50
CA ASP A 33 -26.38 -1.59 12.31
C ASP A 33 -25.73 -2.98 12.31
N LEU A 34 -24.76 -3.21 13.20
CA LEU A 34 -24.06 -4.48 13.34
C LEU A 34 -24.88 -5.47 14.18
N THR A 35 -24.89 -6.73 13.75
CA THR A 35 -25.39 -7.83 14.57
C THR A 35 -24.57 -8.01 15.85
N TRP A 36 -25.11 -8.69 16.85
CA TRP A 36 -24.34 -8.97 18.08
C TRP A 36 -23.07 -9.80 17.81
N GLN A 37 -23.14 -10.74 16.86
CA GLN A 37 -21.98 -11.54 16.44
C GLN A 37 -20.90 -10.67 15.78
N GLN A 38 -21.27 -9.77 14.88
CA GLN A 38 -20.36 -8.82 14.27
C GLN A 38 -19.71 -7.90 15.31
N LYS A 39 -20.50 -7.39 16.28
CA LYS A 39 -19.94 -6.58 17.38
C LYS A 39 -18.89 -7.34 18.17
N LEU A 40 -19.17 -8.60 18.51
CA LEU A 40 -18.22 -9.45 19.24
C LEU A 40 -16.93 -9.67 18.45
N ILE A 41 -17.03 -9.96 17.15
CA ILE A 41 -15.86 -10.14 16.28
C ILE A 41 -15.07 -8.83 16.18
N VAL A 42 -15.73 -7.70 15.96
CA VAL A 42 -15.08 -6.38 15.90
C VAL A 42 -14.33 -6.09 17.20
N ASP A 43 -14.97 -6.25 18.34
CA ASP A 43 -14.38 -5.93 19.65
C ASP A 43 -13.20 -6.86 19.98
N SER A 44 -13.34 -8.18 19.77
CA SER A 44 -12.27 -9.15 20.03
C SER A 44 -11.09 -8.96 19.06
N SER A 45 -11.38 -8.70 17.79
CA SER A 45 -10.33 -8.46 16.80
C SER A 45 -9.61 -7.13 17.04
N ALA A 46 -10.31 -6.10 17.52
CA ALA A 46 -9.70 -4.84 17.91
C ALA A 46 -8.71 -4.97 19.07
N VAL A 47 -9.03 -5.82 20.05
CA VAL A 47 -8.10 -6.12 21.18
C VAL A 47 -6.84 -6.81 20.67
N ALA A 48 -6.98 -7.80 19.77
CA ALA A 48 -5.85 -8.48 19.16
C ALA A 48 -4.95 -7.50 18.37
N ASP A 49 -5.56 -6.59 17.63
CA ASP A 49 -4.84 -5.57 16.87
C ASP A 49 -4.10 -4.56 17.76
N LEU A 50 -4.66 -4.18 18.90
CA LEU A 50 -3.96 -3.32 19.87
C LEU A 50 -2.69 -3.99 20.36
N GLY A 51 -2.73 -5.30 20.65
CA GLY A 51 -1.55 -6.07 21.00
C GLY A 51 -0.51 -6.10 19.87
N LEU A 52 -0.92 -6.38 18.67
CA LEU A 52 -0.06 -6.39 17.49
C LEU A 52 0.52 -5.00 17.21
N ARG A 53 -0.28 -3.95 17.28
CA ARG A 53 0.16 -2.55 17.12
C ARG A 53 1.26 -2.20 18.12
N THR A 54 1.06 -2.54 19.39
CA THR A 54 2.05 -2.28 20.43
C THR A 54 3.35 -3.05 20.19
N ALA A 55 3.27 -4.30 19.75
CA ALA A 55 4.45 -5.10 19.40
C ALA A 55 5.22 -4.48 18.21
N LEU A 56 4.52 -4.14 17.13
CA LEU A 56 5.11 -3.49 15.94
C LEU A 56 5.72 -2.13 16.30
N ALA A 57 5.00 -1.30 17.06
CA ALA A 57 5.49 0.00 17.52
C ALA A 57 6.74 -0.13 18.38
N SER A 58 6.83 -1.19 19.20
CA SER A 58 8.03 -1.48 20.01
C SER A 58 9.23 -1.86 19.15
N VAL A 59 9.03 -2.68 18.11
CA VAL A 59 10.08 -3.07 17.14
C VAL A 59 10.56 -1.85 16.37
N ILE A 60 9.65 -1.04 15.86
CA ILE A 60 9.96 0.19 15.12
C ILE A 60 10.72 1.16 16.03
N GLY A 61 10.22 1.40 17.24
CA GLY A 61 10.84 2.28 18.22
C GLY A 61 12.26 1.82 18.59
N ALA A 62 12.44 0.53 18.86
CA ALA A 62 13.77 -0.03 19.14
C ALA A 62 14.75 0.19 17.97
N GLY A 63 14.29 0.05 16.72
CA GLY A 63 15.09 0.33 15.54
C GLY A 63 15.45 1.83 15.37
N MET A 64 14.66 2.76 15.92
CA MET A 64 14.95 4.20 15.88
C MET A 64 16.02 4.64 16.87
N ILE A 65 16.21 3.94 17.99
CA ILE A 65 17.14 4.32 19.06
C ILE A 65 18.57 4.53 18.56
N PRO A 66 19.20 3.61 17.78
CA PRO A 66 20.57 3.80 17.29
C PRO A 66 20.71 5.07 16.41
N ARG A 67 19.66 5.38 15.64
CA ARG A 67 19.64 6.60 14.80
C ARG A 67 19.61 7.86 15.68
N MET A 68 18.73 7.90 16.65
CA MET A 68 18.63 9.03 17.59
C MET A 68 19.96 9.26 18.31
N ALA A 69 20.60 8.19 18.79
CA ALA A 69 21.92 8.27 19.41
C ALA A 69 22.99 8.80 18.46
N ALA A 70 23.03 8.29 17.21
CA ALA A 70 23.99 8.75 16.20
C ALA A 70 23.74 10.21 15.77
N SER A 71 22.49 10.66 15.74
CA SER A 71 22.10 12.05 15.41
C SER A 71 22.52 13.00 16.54
N ALA A 72 22.29 12.60 17.81
CA ALA A 72 22.70 13.37 18.96
C ALA A 72 24.23 13.59 19.01
N VAL A 73 25.01 12.52 18.72
CA VAL A 73 26.49 12.60 18.65
C VAL A 73 26.98 13.51 17.55
N ARG A 74 26.24 13.62 16.43
CA ARG A 74 26.62 14.43 15.27
C ARG A 74 26.09 15.88 15.33
N ASN A 75 25.42 16.28 16.39
CA ASN A 75 24.67 17.56 16.49
C ASN A 75 23.74 17.83 15.27
N ARG A 76 23.22 16.78 14.66
CA ARG A 76 22.24 16.82 13.56
C ARG A 76 20.98 16.12 14.02
N THR A 77 20.22 16.78 14.87
CA THR A 77 18.89 16.33 15.30
C THR A 77 17.86 16.94 14.37
N GLY A 78 17.05 16.08 13.74
CA GLY A 78 15.92 16.50 12.90
C GLY A 78 16.10 16.25 11.41
N ASP A 79 15.03 16.49 10.69
CA ASP A 79 14.99 16.43 9.24
C ASP A 79 15.61 17.71 8.65
N ASP A 80 16.23 17.58 7.49
CA ASP A 80 16.79 18.70 6.75
C ASP A 80 15.67 19.69 6.35
N PRO A 81 15.67 20.95 6.87
CA PRO A 81 14.60 21.91 6.55
C PRO A 81 14.53 22.26 5.06
N ASP A 82 15.65 22.22 4.34
CA ASP A 82 15.65 22.51 2.90
C ASP A 82 15.00 21.37 2.12
N ALA A 83 15.22 20.11 2.54
CA ALA A 83 14.52 18.97 1.99
C ALA A 83 13.02 19.03 2.27
N LEU A 84 12.62 19.40 3.50
CA LEU A 84 11.19 19.56 3.84
C LEU A 84 10.53 20.65 3.00
N ARG A 85 11.16 21.82 2.83
CA ARG A 85 10.64 22.89 1.95
C ARG A 85 10.51 22.42 0.51
N PHE A 86 11.50 21.70 0.00
CA PHE A 86 11.49 21.15 -1.35
C PHE A 86 10.26 20.24 -1.58
N TYR A 87 9.99 19.30 -0.66
CA TYR A 87 8.82 18.44 -0.79
C TYR A 87 7.51 19.17 -0.57
N ALA A 88 7.46 20.17 0.32
CA ALA A 88 6.28 21.00 0.51
C ALA A 88 5.94 21.80 -0.75
N GLU A 89 6.93 22.36 -1.44
CA GLU A 89 6.77 23.06 -2.70
C GLU A 89 6.25 22.13 -3.81
N LEU A 90 6.84 20.92 -3.96
CA LEU A 90 6.34 19.92 -4.89
C LEU A 90 4.91 19.47 -4.58
N ALA A 91 4.61 19.23 -3.30
CA ALA A 91 3.25 18.85 -2.87
C ALA A 91 2.22 19.93 -3.22
N ALA A 92 2.59 21.20 -3.10
CA ALA A 92 1.72 22.34 -3.42
C ALA A 92 1.34 22.42 -4.90
N THR A 93 2.12 21.84 -5.80
CA THR A 93 1.79 21.78 -7.24
C THR A 93 0.59 20.91 -7.53
N LYS A 94 0.34 19.89 -6.69
CA LYS A 94 -0.68 18.84 -6.90
C LYS A 94 -0.60 18.15 -8.27
N ASP A 95 0.56 18.21 -8.89
CA ASP A 95 0.85 17.62 -10.20
C ASP A 95 1.65 16.32 -10.03
N PRO A 96 1.01 15.14 -10.20
CA PRO A 96 1.71 13.87 -10.06
C PRO A 96 2.83 13.69 -11.07
N GLY A 97 2.76 14.32 -12.25
CA GLY A 97 3.80 14.24 -13.27
C GLY A 97 5.11 14.94 -12.85
N GLN A 98 5.00 16.04 -12.12
CA GLN A 98 6.15 16.73 -11.53
C GLN A 98 6.71 16.01 -10.30
N CYS A 99 5.80 15.48 -9.45
CA CYS A 99 6.19 14.81 -8.21
C CYS A 99 6.80 13.42 -8.44
N PHE A 100 6.31 12.69 -9.43
CA PHE A 100 6.69 11.30 -9.70
C PHE A 100 7.11 11.11 -11.17
N PRO A 101 8.35 11.49 -11.54
CA PRO A 101 8.83 11.35 -12.91
C PRO A 101 8.72 9.91 -13.42
N ALA A 102 8.33 9.75 -14.69
CA ALA A 102 8.23 8.45 -15.34
C ALA A 102 9.61 7.80 -15.52
N PRO A 103 9.72 6.47 -15.46
CA PRO A 103 10.93 5.76 -15.84
C PRO A 103 11.24 6.00 -17.34
N SER A 104 12.52 5.84 -17.71
CA SER A 104 13.01 6.12 -19.06
C SER A 104 12.70 5.00 -20.09
N GLY A 105 11.85 4.04 -19.75
CA GLY A 105 11.45 2.93 -20.61
C GLY A 105 11.59 1.56 -19.94
N PRO A 106 11.25 0.48 -20.66
CA PRO A 106 11.17 -0.86 -20.09
C PRO A 106 12.53 -1.33 -19.55
N PRO A 107 12.53 -1.93 -18.35
CA PRO A 107 13.77 -2.40 -17.71
C PRO A 107 14.28 -3.67 -18.37
N ARG A 108 15.60 -3.92 -18.26
CA ARG A 108 16.18 -5.22 -18.58
C ARG A 108 15.91 -6.19 -17.44
N VAL A 109 14.92 -7.02 -17.58
CA VAL A 109 14.47 -7.94 -16.54
C VAL A 109 15.24 -9.26 -16.61
N SER A 110 15.79 -9.68 -15.47
CA SER A 110 16.31 -11.03 -15.24
C SER A 110 15.22 -11.87 -14.60
N THR A 111 15.14 -13.15 -14.98
CA THR A 111 14.13 -14.07 -14.50
C THR A 111 14.75 -15.37 -14.00
N ARG A 112 14.10 -15.99 -13.00
CA ARG A 112 14.44 -17.32 -12.52
C ARG A 112 13.18 -18.02 -12.03
N ALA A 113 13.02 -19.30 -12.35
CA ALA A 113 11.95 -20.11 -11.79
C ALA A 113 11.95 -20.04 -10.26
N ALA A 114 10.80 -19.84 -9.66
CA ALA A 114 10.64 -19.89 -8.22
C ALA A 114 10.80 -21.33 -7.70
N GLY A 115 11.01 -21.49 -6.39
CA GLY A 115 11.17 -22.81 -5.79
C GLY A 115 9.94 -23.72 -5.97
N ALA A 116 10.13 -25.03 -5.88
CA ALA A 116 9.10 -26.04 -6.13
C ALA A 116 7.81 -25.82 -5.33
N VAL A 117 7.90 -25.31 -4.10
CA VAL A 117 6.73 -25.01 -3.26
C VAL A 117 5.86 -23.92 -3.90
N ALA A 118 6.46 -22.85 -4.43
CA ALA A 118 5.72 -21.78 -5.10
C ALA A 118 5.02 -22.28 -6.37
N GLN A 119 5.71 -23.09 -7.19
CA GLN A 119 5.14 -23.73 -8.37
C GLN A 119 3.96 -24.65 -8.01
N TRP A 120 4.12 -25.44 -6.95
CA TRP A 120 3.07 -26.33 -6.46
C TRP A 120 1.84 -25.55 -5.96
N VAL A 121 2.05 -24.48 -5.20
CA VAL A 121 0.96 -23.65 -4.67
C VAL A 121 0.19 -22.95 -5.79
N ALA A 122 0.89 -22.49 -6.83
CA ALA A 122 0.29 -21.82 -7.98
C ALA A 122 -0.42 -22.82 -8.93
N HIS A 123 0.04 -24.05 -9.03
CA HIS A 123 -0.31 -24.97 -10.11
C HIS A 123 -0.01 -24.37 -11.51
N GLY A 124 1.08 -23.63 -11.64
CA GLY A 124 1.46 -22.92 -12.87
C GLY A 124 2.90 -22.40 -12.79
N GLN A 125 3.29 -21.61 -13.78
CA GLN A 125 4.63 -21.03 -13.83
C GLN A 125 4.77 -19.88 -12.86
N VAL A 126 5.70 -19.99 -11.92
CA VAL A 126 6.07 -18.91 -11.00
C VAL A 126 7.52 -18.53 -11.23
N GLN A 127 7.76 -17.27 -11.53
CA GLN A 127 9.08 -16.71 -11.77
C GLN A 127 9.38 -15.59 -10.79
N ASN A 128 10.56 -15.62 -10.20
CA ASN A 128 11.11 -14.44 -9.55
C ASN A 128 11.77 -13.59 -10.64
N ILE A 129 11.44 -12.32 -10.66
CA ILE A 129 11.98 -11.33 -11.59
C ILE A 129 12.73 -10.25 -10.82
N TRP A 130 13.79 -9.73 -11.41
CA TRP A 130 14.53 -8.60 -10.85
C TRP A 130 15.21 -7.78 -11.94
N PHE A 131 15.41 -6.50 -11.65
CA PHE A 131 16.13 -5.57 -12.52
C PHE A 131 16.74 -4.43 -11.71
N GLN A 132 17.73 -3.76 -12.28
CA GLN A 132 18.33 -2.57 -11.68
C GLN A 132 17.35 -1.40 -11.79
N SER A 133 17.00 -0.77 -10.67
CA SER A 133 16.27 0.49 -10.66
C SER A 133 17.11 1.60 -11.27
N ASN A 134 16.54 2.39 -12.16
CA ASN A 134 17.11 3.62 -12.68
C ASN A 134 16.55 4.87 -11.98
N TYR A 135 15.92 4.68 -10.82
CA TYR A 135 15.46 5.77 -9.97
C TYR A 135 16.63 6.64 -9.51
N ASP A 136 16.52 7.94 -9.72
CA ASP A 136 17.35 8.92 -9.07
C ASP A 136 16.52 9.75 -8.08
N ALA A 137 17.11 10.12 -6.96
CA ALA A 137 16.39 10.82 -5.92
C ALA A 137 15.82 12.15 -6.44
N VAL A 138 14.56 12.43 -6.10
CA VAL A 138 13.88 13.65 -6.51
C VAL A 138 14.54 14.87 -5.86
N TYR A 139 14.84 14.78 -4.55
CA TYR A 139 15.61 15.81 -3.87
C TYR A 139 17.11 15.65 -4.17
N PRO A 140 17.75 16.66 -4.80
CA PRO A 140 19.16 16.55 -5.18
C PRO A 140 20.11 16.22 -4.03
N GLY A 141 19.83 16.73 -2.82
CA GLY A 141 20.63 16.49 -1.62
C GLY A 141 20.64 15.05 -1.13
N MET A 142 19.75 14.19 -1.63
CA MET A 142 19.70 12.77 -1.26
C MET A 142 20.26 11.82 -2.33
N ARG A 143 20.66 12.31 -3.52
CA ARG A 143 21.07 11.47 -4.65
C ARG A 143 22.21 10.53 -4.32
N ASP A 144 23.31 11.05 -3.80
CA ASP A 144 24.50 10.23 -3.52
C ASP A 144 24.20 9.17 -2.46
N ARG A 145 23.44 9.54 -1.43
CA ARG A 145 23.03 8.61 -0.39
C ARG A 145 22.15 7.50 -0.95
N ARG A 146 21.14 7.84 -1.78
CA ARG A 146 20.22 6.87 -2.38
C ARG A 146 20.92 5.93 -3.36
N ARG A 147 21.89 6.43 -4.14
CA ARG A 147 22.74 5.60 -5.00
C ARG A 147 23.56 4.58 -4.22
N GLY A 148 23.91 4.87 -2.97
CA GLY A 148 24.63 3.96 -2.07
C GLY A 148 23.83 2.74 -1.60
N TYR A 149 22.51 2.72 -1.75
CA TYR A 149 21.65 1.60 -1.35
C TYR A 149 21.65 0.49 -2.41
N THR A 150 22.67 -0.37 -2.36
CA THR A 150 22.95 -1.34 -3.44
C THR A 150 21.92 -2.45 -3.55
N ARG A 151 21.34 -2.90 -2.43
CA ARG A 151 20.30 -3.93 -2.44
C ARG A 151 18.93 -3.33 -2.75
N ASN A 152 18.61 -2.18 -2.16
CA ASN A 152 17.36 -1.49 -2.41
C ASN A 152 17.19 -1.11 -3.89
N ASN A 153 18.27 -0.76 -4.56
CA ASN A 153 18.26 -0.35 -5.96
C ASN A 153 18.12 -1.53 -6.95
N VAL A 154 17.97 -2.76 -6.47
CA VAL A 154 17.52 -3.90 -7.28
C VAL A 154 16.03 -4.13 -7.01
N VAL A 155 15.21 -3.93 -8.01
CA VAL A 155 13.77 -4.21 -7.95
C VAL A 155 13.53 -5.70 -7.98
N HIS A 156 12.62 -6.18 -7.15
CA HIS A 156 12.23 -7.59 -7.09
C HIS A 156 10.72 -7.71 -7.17
N ALA A 157 10.26 -8.71 -7.94
CA ALA A 157 8.86 -9.14 -7.94
C ALA A 157 8.76 -10.65 -8.18
N GLN A 158 7.61 -11.22 -7.91
CA GLN A 158 7.28 -12.59 -8.28
C GLN A 158 6.09 -12.58 -9.24
N HIS A 159 6.25 -13.18 -10.42
CA HIS A 159 5.24 -13.21 -11.46
C HIS A 159 4.74 -14.63 -11.66
N TRP A 160 3.42 -14.82 -11.50
CA TRP A 160 2.70 -16.07 -11.71
C TRP A 160 2.03 -15.99 -13.06
N ARG A 161 2.34 -16.88 -13.97
CA ARG A 161 1.89 -16.86 -15.37
C ARG A 161 1.22 -18.15 -15.76
N HIS A 162 0.18 -18.06 -16.57
CA HIS A 162 -0.37 -19.21 -17.27
C HIS A 162 0.48 -19.58 -18.48
N ASP A 163 0.38 -20.83 -18.93
CA ASP A 163 1.21 -21.36 -20.02
C ASP A 163 0.70 -20.98 -21.42
N ASP A 164 -0.55 -20.55 -21.53
CA ASP A 164 -1.26 -20.25 -22.78
C ASP A 164 -1.12 -18.79 -23.26
N GLY A 165 -0.24 -18.03 -22.65
CA GLY A 165 0.07 -16.66 -23.02
C GLY A 165 -0.25 -15.63 -21.92
N PRO A 166 -0.02 -14.32 -22.19
CA PRO A 166 -0.26 -13.27 -21.22
C PRO A 166 -1.77 -13.13 -20.97
N ARG A 167 -2.13 -12.96 -19.70
CA ARG A 167 -3.50 -12.74 -19.25
C ARG A 167 -3.66 -11.42 -18.52
N PRO A 168 -4.89 -10.93 -18.32
CA PRO A 168 -5.15 -9.83 -17.42
C PRO A 168 -4.47 -10.07 -16.08
N THR A 169 -3.66 -9.11 -15.62
CA THR A 169 -2.75 -9.31 -14.49
C THR A 169 -3.20 -8.51 -13.26
N LEU A 170 -3.31 -9.20 -12.12
CA LEU A 170 -3.50 -8.57 -10.82
C LEU A 170 -2.13 -8.29 -10.19
N CYS A 171 -1.76 -7.04 -10.10
CA CYS A 171 -0.60 -6.60 -9.32
C CYS A 171 -0.96 -6.46 -7.84
N VAL A 172 -0.09 -6.98 -6.98
CA VAL A 172 -0.29 -7.00 -5.52
C VAL A 172 0.90 -6.32 -4.84
N ILE A 173 0.64 -5.37 -3.95
CA ILE A 173 1.64 -4.69 -3.14
C ILE A 173 1.44 -5.08 -1.67
N HIS A 174 2.48 -5.63 -1.06
CA HIS A 174 2.45 -6.08 0.34
C HIS A 174 2.43 -4.91 1.34
N GLY A 175 2.04 -5.19 2.58
CA GLY A 175 2.12 -4.26 3.69
C GLY A 175 3.53 -4.09 4.26
N PHE A 176 3.67 -3.20 5.25
CA PHE A 176 4.92 -3.01 5.99
C PHE A 176 5.40 -4.33 6.60
N MET A 177 6.72 -4.55 6.60
CA MET A 177 7.39 -5.79 6.99
C MET A 177 7.06 -7.02 6.11
N GLY A 178 6.27 -6.88 5.04
CA GLY A 178 5.92 -8.00 4.15
C GLY A 178 7.16 -8.68 3.55
N SER A 179 7.29 -10.00 3.75
CA SER A 179 8.30 -10.92 3.21
C SER A 179 8.20 -12.25 3.97
N PRO A 180 8.50 -13.40 3.39
CA PRO A 180 8.85 -13.72 2.01
C PRO A 180 7.63 -13.90 1.07
N TYR A 181 7.88 -14.10 -0.22
CA TYR A 181 6.82 -14.25 -1.24
C TYR A 181 5.79 -15.34 -0.93
N LEU A 182 6.22 -16.48 -0.43
CA LEU A 182 5.30 -17.59 -0.10
C LEU A 182 4.28 -17.17 0.95
N PHE A 183 4.73 -16.47 2.01
CA PHE A 183 3.85 -15.98 3.06
C PHE A 183 2.88 -14.94 2.51
N ASN A 184 3.38 -13.96 1.76
CA ASN A 184 2.54 -12.96 1.12
C ASN A 184 1.57 -13.62 0.12
N GLY A 185 2.02 -14.60 -0.66
CA GLY A 185 1.18 -15.32 -1.61
C GLY A 185 -0.01 -16.01 -0.97
N LEU A 186 0.19 -16.64 0.17
CA LEU A 186 -0.89 -17.27 0.95
C LEU A 186 -1.78 -16.22 1.64
N PHE A 187 -1.17 -15.21 2.23
CA PHE A 187 -1.87 -14.14 2.95
C PHE A 187 -2.83 -13.38 2.02
N PHE A 188 -2.38 -13.00 0.82
CA PHE A 188 -3.20 -12.35 -0.19
C PHE A 188 -4.07 -13.31 -0.99
N SER A 189 -4.04 -14.61 -0.68
CA SER A 189 -4.78 -15.63 -1.43
C SER A 189 -4.51 -15.59 -2.94
N LEU A 190 -3.24 -15.40 -3.35
CA LEU A 190 -2.87 -15.34 -4.77
C LEU A 190 -3.33 -16.55 -5.57
N PRO A 191 -3.33 -17.79 -5.02
CA PRO A 191 -3.89 -18.95 -5.71
C PRO A 191 -5.37 -18.81 -6.10
N TRP A 192 -6.15 -18.03 -5.33
CA TRP A 192 -7.55 -17.73 -5.67
C TRP A 192 -7.64 -16.96 -6.99
N PHE A 193 -6.91 -15.85 -7.11
CA PHE A 193 -6.93 -15.02 -8.31
C PHE A 193 -6.32 -15.74 -9.51
N PHE A 194 -5.24 -16.46 -9.29
CA PHE A 194 -4.60 -17.25 -10.35
C PHE A 194 -5.56 -18.31 -10.92
N ARG A 195 -6.22 -19.09 -10.06
CA ARG A 195 -7.26 -20.06 -10.49
C ARG A 195 -8.50 -19.40 -11.08
N SER A 196 -8.75 -18.12 -10.79
CA SER A 196 -9.81 -17.34 -11.41
C SER A 196 -9.42 -16.78 -12.78
N GLY A 197 -8.25 -17.15 -13.31
CA GLY A 197 -7.81 -16.82 -14.67
C GLY A 197 -6.94 -15.57 -14.80
N TYR A 198 -6.59 -14.91 -13.69
CA TYR A 198 -5.63 -13.79 -13.71
C TYR A 198 -4.20 -14.31 -13.69
N ASP A 199 -3.29 -13.67 -14.42
CA ASP A 199 -1.90 -13.67 -14.01
C ASP A 199 -1.73 -12.81 -12.76
N VAL A 200 -0.71 -13.09 -11.94
CA VAL A 200 -0.51 -12.37 -10.67
C VAL A 200 0.93 -11.90 -10.58
N LEU A 201 1.12 -10.63 -10.23
CA LEU A 201 2.44 -10.09 -9.96
C LEU A 201 2.52 -9.52 -8.54
N LEU A 202 3.37 -10.10 -7.70
CA LEU A 202 3.63 -9.63 -6.35
C LEU A 202 4.88 -8.75 -6.35
N TYR A 203 4.69 -7.45 -6.20
CA TYR A 203 5.75 -6.44 -6.17
C TYR A 203 6.36 -6.29 -4.79
N THR A 204 7.68 -6.14 -4.71
CA THR A 204 8.41 -5.88 -3.47
C THR A 204 8.71 -4.40 -3.33
N LEU A 205 8.18 -3.77 -2.29
CA LEU A 205 8.45 -2.37 -1.94
C LEU A 205 9.94 -2.12 -1.65
N PRO A 206 10.45 -0.89 -1.86
CA PRO A 206 11.79 -0.51 -1.45
C PRO A 206 12.08 -0.90 -0.01
N PHE A 207 13.32 -1.26 0.28
CA PHE A 207 13.81 -1.68 1.60
C PHE A 207 13.14 -2.90 2.24
N HIS A 208 12.26 -3.62 1.52
CA HIS A 208 11.62 -4.82 2.02
C HIS A 208 12.24 -6.10 1.43
N GLY A 209 12.17 -7.18 2.21
CA GLY A 209 12.62 -8.50 1.78
C GLY A 209 14.03 -8.48 1.17
N PRO A 210 14.21 -8.94 -0.08
CA PRO A 210 15.52 -8.95 -0.75
C PRO A 210 16.10 -7.54 -0.98
N ARG A 211 15.27 -6.49 -0.95
CA ARG A 211 15.70 -5.08 -1.08
C ARG A 211 16.15 -4.46 0.24
N ALA A 212 15.99 -5.14 1.38
CA ALA A 212 16.47 -4.64 2.66
C ALA A 212 18.00 -4.58 2.66
N GLU A 213 18.57 -3.43 3.07
CA GLU A 213 20.03 -3.26 3.16
C GLU A 213 20.64 -4.15 4.25
N LYS A 214 21.91 -4.50 4.08
CA LYS A 214 22.63 -5.30 5.07
C LYS A 214 22.63 -4.58 6.43
N GLY A 215 22.33 -5.32 7.48
CA GLY A 215 22.24 -4.77 8.85
C GLY A 215 20.91 -4.09 9.17
N SER A 216 19.93 -4.09 8.26
CA SER A 216 18.55 -3.66 8.60
C SER A 216 17.98 -4.56 9.70
N PRO A 217 17.50 -4.00 10.81
CA PRO A 217 16.97 -4.81 11.92
C PRO A 217 15.66 -5.54 11.55
N TYR A 218 14.92 -5.04 10.57
CA TYR A 218 13.70 -5.65 10.04
C TYR A 218 13.43 -5.21 8.60
N SER A 219 12.55 -5.95 7.91
CA SER A 219 12.08 -5.63 6.56
C SER A 219 11.30 -4.31 6.55
N GLY A 220 11.70 -3.35 5.71
CA GLY A 220 11.10 -2.02 5.64
C GLY A 220 11.80 -0.94 6.50
N TYR A 221 12.83 -1.29 7.26
CA TYR A 221 13.54 -0.32 8.11
C TYR A 221 14.01 0.92 7.36
N GLY A 222 14.47 0.74 6.12
CA GLY A 222 14.98 1.82 5.28
C GLY A 222 13.96 2.92 4.93
N PHE A 223 12.66 2.65 5.06
CA PHE A 223 11.62 3.69 4.90
C PHE A 223 11.76 4.81 5.94
N PHE A 224 12.26 4.50 7.14
CA PHE A 224 12.34 5.44 8.26
C PHE A 224 13.76 5.94 8.54
N MET A 225 14.76 5.42 7.83
CA MET A 225 16.19 5.71 8.13
C MET A 225 16.55 7.20 7.99
N ASP A 226 15.92 7.90 7.07
CA ASP A 226 16.28 9.26 6.70
C ASP A 226 15.18 10.29 7.00
N GLY A 227 14.29 9.98 7.99
CA GLY A 227 13.20 10.84 8.41
C GLY A 227 12.13 11.03 7.34
N VAL A 228 11.44 12.16 7.38
CA VAL A 228 10.38 12.51 6.43
C VAL A 228 10.89 12.58 4.99
N PRO A 229 12.02 13.23 4.69
CA PRO A 229 12.60 13.21 3.33
C PRO A 229 12.94 11.79 2.85
N GLY A 230 13.45 10.94 3.73
CA GLY A 230 13.75 9.55 3.40
C GLY A 230 12.52 8.72 3.08
N PHE A 231 11.43 8.94 3.81
CA PHE A 231 10.13 8.31 3.52
C PHE A 231 9.57 8.80 2.19
N ALA A 232 9.62 10.12 1.92
CA ALA A 232 9.21 10.70 0.65
C ALA A 232 9.95 10.08 -0.54
N GLU A 233 11.28 9.95 -0.46
CA GLU A 233 12.09 9.29 -1.49
C GLU A 233 11.78 7.79 -1.61
N ALA A 234 11.52 7.09 -0.52
CA ALA A 234 11.16 5.67 -0.57
C ALA A 234 9.81 5.47 -1.29
N MET A 235 8.86 6.36 -1.06
CA MET A 235 7.57 6.34 -1.77
C MET A 235 7.73 6.74 -3.24
N ALA A 236 8.52 7.76 -3.55
CA ALA A 236 8.82 8.14 -4.94
C ALA A 236 9.48 6.99 -5.70
N GLN A 237 10.45 6.30 -5.08
CA GLN A 237 11.07 5.11 -5.65
C GLN A 237 10.07 3.95 -5.80
N ALA A 238 9.15 3.76 -4.84
CA ALA A 238 8.12 2.73 -4.95
C ALA A 238 7.23 2.93 -6.17
N VAL A 239 6.82 4.17 -6.43
CA VAL A 239 6.02 4.55 -7.60
C VAL A 239 6.83 4.37 -8.89
N HIS A 240 8.05 4.91 -8.94
CA HIS A 240 8.92 4.82 -10.11
C HIS A 240 9.22 3.36 -10.50
N ASP A 241 9.63 2.55 -9.54
CA ASP A 241 9.97 1.14 -9.78
C ASP A 241 8.74 0.32 -10.17
N PHE A 242 7.57 0.62 -9.60
CA PHE A 242 6.32 -0.02 -9.99
C PHE A 242 5.93 0.34 -11.43
N ARG A 243 6.11 1.60 -11.85
CA ARG A 243 5.90 2.01 -13.25
C ARG A 243 6.82 1.26 -14.21
N SER A 244 8.08 1.00 -13.80
CA SER A 244 8.98 0.11 -14.55
C SER A 244 8.47 -1.34 -14.62
N VAL A 245 7.78 -1.82 -13.59
CA VAL A 245 7.09 -3.12 -13.63
C VAL A 245 5.91 -3.09 -14.60
N LEU A 246 5.16 -1.99 -14.69
CA LEU A 246 4.10 -1.84 -15.70
C LEU A 246 4.69 -1.87 -17.12
N ASP A 247 5.81 -1.18 -17.35
CA ASP A 247 6.52 -1.22 -18.64
C ASP A 247 6.96 -2.67 -19.01
N TYR A 248 7.42 -3.44 -18.02
CA TYR A 248 7.72 -4.86 -18.20
C TYR A 248 6.48 -5.68 -18.58
N LEU A 249 5.36 -5.48 -17.89
CA LEU A 249 4.11 -6.20 -18.16
C LEU A 249 3.61 -5.93 -19.58
N GLU A 250 3.56 -4.66 -20.00
CA GLU A 250 3.19 -4.28 -21.37
C GLU A 250 4.13 -4.90 -22.42
N HIS A 251 5.44 -4.87 -22.16
CA HIS A 251 6.44 -5.49 -23.03
C HIS A 251 6.26 -7.01 -23.15
N THR A 252 5.69 -7.67 -22.14
CA THR A 252 5.36 -9.11 -22.19
C THR A 252 3.97 -9.40 -22.78
N GLY A 253 3.25 -8.37 -23.24
CA GLY A 253 1.95 -8.49 -23.91
C GLY A 253 0.73 -8.43 -22.97
N VAL A 254 0.92 -8.02 -21.71
CA VAL A 254 -0.20 -7.77 -20.78
C VAL A 254 -0.85 -6.44 -21.15
N ASP A 255 -2.14 -6.44 -21.47
CA ASP A 255 -2.92 -5.28 -21.89
C ASP A 255 -3.88 -4.76 -20.79
N ARG A 256 -4.13 -5.52 -19.75
CA ARG A 256 -5.05 -5.17 -18.66
C ARG A 256 -4.45 -5.46 -17.30
N ILE A 257 -4.37 -4.42 -16.48
CA ILE A 257 -3.72 -4.47 -15.18
C ILE A 257 -4.67 -3.95 -14.10
N ALA A 258 -4.93 -4.78 -13.09
CA ALA A 258 -5.57 -4.36 -11.84
C ALA A 258 -4.52 -4.26 -10.74
N LEU A 259 -4.76 -3.38 -9.77
CA LEU A 259 -3.85 -3.13 -8.67
C LEU A 259 -4.55 -3.30 -7.33
N THR A 260 -3.94 -4.05 -6.43
CA THR A 260 -4.36 -4.14 -5.03
C THR A 260 -3.15 -4.05 -4.11
N GLY A 261 -3.38 -3.66 -2.89
CA GLY A 261 -2.34 -3.66 -1.87
C GLY A 261 -2.95 -3.53 -0.49
N MET A 262 -2.21 -3.95 0.53
CA MET A 262 -2.68 -3.94 1.91
C MET A 262 -1.87 -2.96 2.75
N SER A 263 -2.53 -2.22 3.65
CA SER A 263 -1.84 -1.33 4.60
C SER A 263 -0.95 -0.31 3.88
N LEU A 264 0.38 -0.36 4.07
CA LEU A 264 1.36 0.40 3.28
C LEU A 264 1.24 0.11 1.78
N GLY A 265 0.92 -1.14 1.38
CA GLY A 265 0.62 -1.49 0.00
C GLY A 265 -0.69 -0.86 -0.49
N GLY A 266 -1.69 -0.74 0.38
CA GLY A 266 -2.93 0.00 0.12
C GLY A 266 -2.68 1.49 -0.09
N TYR A 267 -1.81 2.08 0.72
CA TYR A 267 -1.31 3.44 0.53
C TYR A 267 -0.63 3.63 -0.82
N THR A 268 0.34 2.75 -1.10
CA THR A 268 1.13 2.81 -2.35
C THR A 268 0.24 2.60 -3.57
N SER A 269 -0.68 1.65 -3.54
CA SER A 269 -1.61 1.41 -4.66
C SER A 269 -2.56 2.59 -4.89
N SER A 270 -2.98 3.26 -3.81
CA SER A 270 -3.81 4.46 -3.91
C SER A 270 -3.04 5.63 -4.54
N LEU A 271 -1.77 5.79 -4.21
CA LEU A 271 -0.90 6.80 -4.81
C LEU A 271 -0.64 6.50 -6.29
N ILE A 272 -0.31 5.25 -6.64
CA ILE A 272 -0.09 4.83 -8.04
C ILE A 272 -1.33 5.06 -8.89
N ALA A 273 -2.54 4.83 -8.35
CA ALA A 273 -3.80 5.10 -9.05
C ALA A 273 -4.00 6.58 -9.43
N SER A 274 -3.23 7.49 -8.83
CA SER A 274 -3.23 8.92 -9.16
C SER A 274 -2.05 9.34 -10.06
N VAL A 275 -1.10 8.42 -10.34
CA VAL A 275 0.13 8.72 -11.08
C VAL A 275 0.18 8.02 -12.44
N ASP A 276 -0.47 6.86 -12.57
CA ASP A 276 -0.38 6.02 -13.77
C ASP A 276 -1.76 5.59 -14.25
N ASP A 277 -2.10 5.89 -15.49
CA ASP A 277 -3.41 5.68 -16.12
C ASP A 277 -3.60 4.26 -16.70
N ARG A 278 -2.56 3.43 -16.70
CA ARG A 278 -2.63 2.03 -17.18
C ARG A 278 -3.40 1.10 -16.26
N ILE A 279 -3.72 1.54 -15.03
CA ILE A 279 -4.45 0.73 -14.06
C ILE A 279 -5.94 0.71 -14.40
N GLN A 280 -6.46 -0.47 -14.73
CA GLN A 280 -7.87 -0.65 -15.12
C GLN A 280 -8.81 -0.70 -13.90
N ALA A 281 -8.35 -1.22 -12.77
CA ALA A 281 -9.09 -1.24 -11.51
C ALA A 281 -8.13 -1.19 -10.32
N VAL A 282 -8.52 -0.52 -9.23
CA VAL A 282 -7.71 -0.43 -8.02
C VAL A 282 -8.51 -0.79 -6.78
N ILE A 283 -7.91 -1.62 -5.91
CA ILE A 283 -8.55 -2.14 -4.70
C ILE A 283 -7.60 -2.03 -3.51
N PRO A 284 -7.45 -0.85 -2.88
CA PRO A 284 -6.72 -0.75 -1.61
C PRO A 284 -7.46 -1.50 -0.50
N ASN A 285 -6.73 -2.35 0.21
CA ASN A 285 -7.24 -3.16 1.30
C ASN A 285 -6.64 -2.67 2.62
N VAL A 286 -7.49 -2.34 3.60
CA VAL A 286 -7.13 -1.74 4.90
C VAL A 286 -6.04 -0.67 4.76
N PRO A 287 -6.22 0.33 3.87
CA PRO A 287 -5.17 1.28 3.55
C PRO A 287 -4.85 2.19 4.74
N VAL A 288 -3.57 2.45 4.97
CA VAL A 288 -3.14 3.64 5.71
C VAL A 288 -3.11 4.80 4.72
N VAL A 289 -3.68 5.96 5.01
CA VAL A 289 -3.65 7.12 4.10
C VAL A 289 -3.09 8.39 4.74
N THR A 290 -3.00 8.40 6.08
CA THR A 290 -2.36 9.46 6.86
C THR A 290 -1.33 8.82 7.81
N PRO A 291 -0.14 8.43 7.30
CA PRO A 291 0.87 7.73 8.11
C PRO A 291 1.37 8.56 9.29
N ASP A 292 1.43 9.89 9.16
CA ASP A 292 1.74 10.85 10.20
C ASP A 292 0.80 10.71 11.41
N ARG A 293 -0.51 10.80 11.18
CA ARG A 293 -1.52 10.62 12.24
C ARG A 293 -1.52 9.22 12.81
N THR A 294 -1.28 8.21 11.97
CA THR A 294 -1.24 6.81 12.40
C THR A 294 -0.09 6.58 13.38
N VAL A 295 1.10 7.16 13.14
CA VAL A 295 2.26 7.05 14.04
C VAL A 295 1.97 7.71 15.39
N ASP A 296 1.23 8.79 15.45
CA ASP A 296 0.85 9.46 16.70
C ASP A 296 0.06 8.56 17.66
N GLU A 297 -0.66 7.60 17.14
CA GLU A 297 -1.41 6.62 17.91
C GLU A 297 -0.60 5.37 18.30
N TRP A 298 0.60 5.18 17.74
CA TRP A 298 1.39 3.96 17.91
C TRP A 298 2.34 4.02 19.12
N PHE A 299 1.80 3.81 20.31
CA PHE A 299 2.61 3.68 21.49
C PHE A 299 3.45 2.37 21.45
N PRO A 300 4.77 2.37 21.80
CA PRO A 300 5.58 3.48 22.33
C PRO A 300 6.32 4.30 21.25
N ALA A 301 6.23 3.97 19.96
CA ALA A 301 6.97 4.66 18.90
C ALA A 301 6.64 6.17 18.85
N ASN A 302 5.39 6.54 19.10
CA ASN A 302 4.94 7.93 19.14
C ASN A 302 5.71 8.78 20.17
N LEU A 303 6.10 8.20 21.33
CA LEU A 303 6.88 8.92 22.33
C LEU A 303 8.29 9.24 21.80
N LEU A 304 8.90 8.30 21.09
CA LEU A 304 10.23 8.49 20.49
C LEU A 304 10.19 9.52 19.39
N VAL A 305 9.17 9.50 18.54
CA VAL A 305 8.97 10.52 17.49
C VAL A 305 8.80 11.91 18.12
N LYS A 306 7.91 12.06 19.10
CA LYS A 306 7.68 13.34 19.80
C LYS A 306 8.95 13.83 20.52
N LEU A 307 9.70 12.94 21.14
CA LEU A 307 10.98 13.30 21.78
C LEU A 307 12.00 13.74 20.72
N SER A 308 12.10 13.01 19.60
CA SER A 308 12.97 13.38 18.48
C SER A 308 12.64 14.75 17.93
N ASN A 309 11.35 15.03 17.64
CA ASN A 309 10.87 16.29 17.10
C ASN A 309 11.17 17.47 18.07
N ARG A 310 10.94 17.26 19.37
CA ARG A 310 11.26 18.28 20.39
C ARG A 310 12.76 18.59 20.48
N LEU A 311 13.61 17.56 20.47
CA LEU A 311 15.06 17.73 20.51
C LEU A 311 15.59 18.39 19.22
N ALA A 312 14.92 18.16 18.12
CA ALA A 312 15.28 18.68 16.81
C ALA A 312 14.73 20.09 16.52
N HIS A 313 13.86 20.62 17.38
CA HIS A 313 13.11 21.85 17.10
C HIS A 313 12.43 21.82 15.73
N THR A 314 11.86 20.67 15.39
CA THR A 314 11.24 20.43 14.07
C THR A 314 9.97 21.28 13.93
N ASP A 315 9.85 21.94 12.79
CA ASP A 315 8.62 22.66 12.39
C ASP A 315 7.57 21.64 11.98
N GLU A 316 6.58 21.40 12.85
CA GLU A 316 5.53 20.38 12.65
C GLU A 316 4.63 20.72 11.45
N ASP A 317 4.37 21.99 11.19
CA ASP A 317 3.56 22.44 10.05
C ASP A 317 4.30 22.18 8.72
N LEU A 318 5.60 22.43 8.69
CA LEU A 318 6.43 22.13 7.54
C LEU A 318 6.53 20.61 7.27
N VAL A 319 6.66 19.80 8.33
CA VAL A 319 6.63 18.33 8.23
C VAL A 319 5.30 17.85 7.66
N ALA A 320 4.18 18.36 8.19
CA ALA A 320 2.85 17.98 7.70
C ALA A 320 2.65 18.37 6.22
N THR A 321 3.14 19.54 5.83
CA THR A 321 3.05 20.02 4.44
C THR A 321 3.94 19.19 3.51
N ALA A 322 5.18 18.91 3.90
CA ALA A 322 6.09 18.05 3.15
C ALA A 322 5.52 16.62 2.98
N GLY A 323 4.85 16.10 4.00
CA GLY A 323 4.18 14.80 3.96
C GLY A 323 3.07 14.68 2.90
N GLN A 324 2.48 15.81 2.48
CA GLN A 324 1.50 15.81 1.39
C GLN A 324 2.10 15.36 0.05
N TYR A 325 3.42 15.49 -0.14
CA TYR A 325 4.11 15.08 -1.36
C TYR A 325 3.79 13.64 -1.77
N HIS A 326 3.78 12.71 -0.84
CA HIS A 326 3.50 11.30 -1.13
C HIS A 326 2.09 10.87 -0.72
N SER A 327 1.25 11.79 -0.22
CA SER A 327 -0.10 11.46 0.23
C SER A 327 -1.03 11.17 -0.94
N PRO A 328 -1.71 10.00 -0.98
CA PRO A 328 -2.73 9.74 -2.01
C PRO A 328 -3.92 10.71 -1.92
N LEU A 329 -4.10 11.40 -0.79
CA LEU A 329 -5.14 12.42 -0.62
C LEU A 329 -4.79 13.77 -1.26
N ASN A 330 -3.54 13.96 -1.70
CA ASN A 330 -3.10 15.19 -2.36
C ASN A 330 -3.39 15.20 -3.88
N TYR A 331 -3.62 14.04 -4.46
CA TYR A 331 -3.77 13.87 -5.91
C TYR A 331 -5.11 13.24 -6.28
N GLN A 332 -5.69 13.69 -7.40
CA GLN A 332 -6.90 13.08 -7.91
C GLN A 332 -6.58 11.74 -8.60
N PRO A 333 -7.35 10.67 -8.36
CA PRO A 333 -7.11 9.39 -8.99
C PRO A 333 -7.42 9.43 -10.51
N LEU A 334 -6.52 8.85 -11.31
CA LEU A 334 -6.70 8.68 -12.76
C LEU A 334 -7.63 7.49 -13.08
N VAL A 335 -7.67 6.49 -12.20
CA VAL A 335 -8.59 5.36 -12.34
C VAL A 335 -10.04 5.84 -12.20
N PRO A 336 -10.97 5.53 -13.12
CA PRO A 336 -12.37 5.94 -13.05
C PRO A 336 -13.06 5.51 -11.75
N ARG A 337 -14.04 6.29 -11.27
CA ARG A 337 -14.73 6.06 -10.00
C ARG A 337 -15.38 4.66 -9.91
N ASP A 338 -15.99 4.18 -10.98
CA ASP A 338 -16.63 2.87 -11.09
C ASP A 338 -15.63 1.69 -11.06
N ARG A 339 -14.34 1.98 -11.15
CA ARG A 339 -13.23 1.01 -11.13
C ARG A 339 -12.38 1.09 -9.85
N ARG A 340 -12.87 1.78 -8.82
CA ARG A 340 -12.24 1.89 -7.49
C ARG A 340 -13.09 1.15 -6.47
N LEU A 341 -12.47 0.28 -5.67
CA LEU A 341 -13.12 -0.43 -4.55
C LEU A 341 -12.21 -0.35 -3.32
N ILE A 342 -12.71 0.16 -2.22
CA ILE A 342 -11.97 0.21 -0.96
C ILE A 342 -12.46 -0.91 -0.05
N ILE A 343 -11.53 -1.61 0.61
CA ILE A 343 -11.85 -2.66 1.59
C ILE A 343 -11.35 -2.22 2.96
N ALA A 344 -12.21 -2.29 3.99
CA ALA A 344 -11.92 -1.87 5.35
C ALA A 344 -12.28 -2.94 6.40
N GLY A 345 -11.46 -3.10 7.43
CA GLY A 345 -11.74 -3.91 8.60
C GLY A 345 -12.29 -3.07 9.75
N LEU A 346 -13.46 -3.39 10.27
CA LEU A 346 -14.08 -2.60 11.34
C LEU A 346 -13.34 -2.70 12.67
N GLY A 347 -12.67 -3.83 12.92
CA GLY A 347 -11.85 -4.06 14.12
C GLY A 347 -10.39 -3.63 13.95
N ASP A 348 -10.02 -3.03 12.82
CA ASP A 348 -8.65 -2.60 12.56
C ASP A 348 -8.22 -1.46 13.50
N ARG A 349 -7.06 -1.66 14.16
CA ARG A 349 -6.42 -0.69 15.05
C ARG A 349 -5.00 -0.34 14.62
N LEU A 350 -4.49 -0.97 13.57
CA LEU A 350 -3.23 -0.59 12.92
C LEU A 350 -3.49 0.51 11.89
N ALA A 351 -4.48 0.29 11.02
CA ALA A 351 -5.03 1.29 10.10
C ALA A 351 -6.52 1.44 10.40
N PRO A 352 -6.90 2.29 11.35
CA PRO A 352 -8.30 2.46 11.76
C PRO A 352 -9.21 2.66 10.55
N PRO A 353 -10.46 2.12 10.55
CA PRO A 353 -11.35 2.16 9.39
C PRO A 353 -11.64 3.58 8.88
N GLN A 354 -11.43 4.60 9.72
CA GLN A 354 -11.50 6.01 9.33
C GLN A 354 -10.45 6.38 8.26
N GLN A 355 -9.33 5.67 8.20
CA GLN A 355 -8.34 5.87 7.11
C GLN A 355 -8.95 5.49 5.76
N ALA A 356 -9.65 4.37 5.69
CA ALA A 356 -10.35 3.95 4.49
C ALA A 356 -11.52 4.90 4.14
N GLU A 357 -12.21 5.46 5.14
CA GLU A 357 -13.29 6.43 4.95
C GLU A 357 -12.76 7.77 4.40
N LEU A 358 -11.61 8.27 4.88
CA LEU A 358 -10.95 9.44 4.32
C LEU A 358 -10.62 9.25 2.83
N LEU A 359 -10.09 8.07 2.46
CA LEU A 359 -9.82 7.75 1.07
C LEU A 359 -11.10 7.67 0.25
N TRP A 360 -12.17 7.08 0.82
CA TRP A 360 -13.46 6.94 0.17
C TRP A 360 -14.10 8.30 -0.14
N GLU A 361 -14.06 9.22 0.80
CA GLU A 361 -14.54 10.60 0.58
C GLU A 361 -13.72 11.29 -0.52
N HIS A 362 -12.39 11.16 -0.47
CA HIS A 362 -11.49 11.71 -1.48
C HIS A 362 -11.70 11.09 -2.88
N TRP A 363 -12.12 9.83 -2.93
CA TRP A 363 -12.36 9.09 -4.17
C TRP A 363 -13.82 9.16 -4.64
N ASP A 364 -14.53 10.25 -4.34
CA ASP A 364 -15.90 10.53 -4.77
C ASP A 364 -16.89 9.43 -4.33
N ARG A 365 -16.67 8.85 -3.16
CA ARG A 365 -17.51 7.78 -2.62
C ARG A 365 -17.66 6.61 -3.59
N CYS A 366 -16.55 6.08 -4.05
CA CYS A 366 -16.48 4.90 -4.91
C CYS A 366 -17.06 3.63 -4.25
N ALA A 367 -16.93 2.46 -4.87
CA ALA A 367 -17.36 1.21 -4.24
C ALA A 367 -16.59 0.97 -2.93
N PHE A 368 -17.30 0.50 -1.91
CA PHE A 368 -16.77 0.26 -0.57
C PHE A 368 -17.22 -1.08 -0.02
N HIS A 369 -16.32 -1.82 0.58
CA HIS A 369 -16.63 -3.07 1.29
C HIS A 369 -15.97 -3.07 2.67
N TRP A 370 -16.71 -3.49 3.67
CA TRP A 370 -16.19 -3.68 5.02
C TRP A 370 -16.38 -5.12 5.50
N PHE A 371 -15.53 -5.55 6.41
CA PHE A 371 -15.63 -6.85 7.08
C PHE A 371 -15.43 -6.69 8.60
N PRO A 372 -16.00 -7.56 9.44
CA PRO A 372 -15.92 -7.45 10.89
C PRO A 372 -14.62 -8.02 11.47
N GLY A 373 -13.51 -7.95 10.76
CA GLY A 373 -12.18 -8.39 11.20
C GLY A 373 -11.26 -7.23 11.53
N ASN A 374 -9.99 -7.54 11.71
CA ASN A 374 -8.95 -6.57 11.97
C ASN A 374 -7.94 -6.48 10.81
N HIS A 375 -6.79 -5.84 11.07
CA HIS A 375 -5.77 -5.60 10.04
C HIS A 375 -5.19 -6.89 9.43
N ILE A 376 -5.04 -7.94 10.22
CA ILE A 376 -4.42 -9.21 9.82
C ILE A 376 -5.45 -10.34 9.69
N LEU A 377 -6.40 -10.41 10.63
CA LEU A 377 -7.41 -11.47 10.64
C LEU A 377 -8.63 -11.02 9.83
N HIS A 378 -8.61 -11.34 8.57
CA HIS A 378 -9.69 -11.07 7.64
C HIS A 378 -10.80 -12.12 7.80
N VAL A 379 -11.62 -11.95 8.82
CA VAL A 379 -12.80 -12.79 9.00
C VAL A 379 -13.70 -12.64 7.78
N SER A 380 -14.18 -13.76 7.23
CA SER A 380 -14.93 -13.81 5.96
C SER A 380 -14.08 -13.50 4.70
N GLN A 381 -12.79 -13.83 4.72
CA GLN A 381 -11.90 -13.64 3.56
C GLN A 381 -12.50 -14.17 2.23
N PRO A 382 -13.16 -15.35 2.16
CA PRO A 382 -13.77 -15.80 0.90
C PRO A 382 -14.84 -14.84 0.33
N ASP A 383 -15.54 -14.09 1.18
CA ASP A 383 -16.59 -13.17 0.74
C ASP A 383 -16.01 -11.95 0.04
N TYR A 384 -14.99 -11.33 0.60
CA TYR A 384 -14.38 -10.20 -0.06
C TYR A 384 -13.52 -10.61 -1.27
N LEU A 385 -12.91 -11.81 -1.29
CA LEU A 385 -12.21 -12.31 -2.47
C LEU A 385 -13.18 -12.50 -3.65
N ARG A 386 -14.36 -13.10 -3.40
CA ARG A 386 -15.42 -13.19 -4.41
C ARG A 386 -15.86 -11.82 -4.88
N ARG A 387 -15.99 -10.87 -3.95
CA ARG A 387 -16.36 -9.49 -4.27
C ARG A 387 -15.31 -8.80 -5.11
N MET A 388 -14.03 -8.91 -4.75
CA MET A 388 -12.92 -8.36 -5.56
C MET A 388 -12.95 -8.93 -6.98
N THR A 389 -13.05 -10.26 -7.10
CA THR A 389 -13.09 -10.95 -8.39
C THR A 389 -14.29 -10.47 -9.23
N LYS A 390 -15.50 -10.46 -8.65
CA LYS A 390 -16.71 -9.98 -9.33
C LYS A 390 -16.59 -8.52 -9.76
N PHE A 391 -15.99 -7.68 -8.91
CA PHE A 391 -15.80 -6.25 -9.21
C PHE A 391 -14.83 -6.02 -10.37
N MET A 392 -13.69 -6.73 -10.38
CA MET A 392 -12.66 -6.55 -11.41
C MET A 392 -13.01 -7.19 -12.74
N SER A 393 -13.71 -8.33 -12.76
CA SER A 393 -13.89 -9.16 -13.95
C SER A 393 -14.41 -8.41 -15.18
N PRO A 394 -15.40 -7.51 -15.10
CA PRO A 394 -15.88 -6.78 -16.28
C PRO A 394 -14.78 -5.92 -16.93
N PHE A 395 -13.92 -5.31 -16.12
CA PHE A 395 -12.84 -4.43 -16.60
C PHE A 395 -11.65 -5.21 -17.12
N MET A 396 -11.41 -6.40 -16.58
CA MET A 396 -10.24 -7.22 -16.89
C MET A 396 -10.52 -8.21 -18.06
N PHE A 397 -11.71 -8.79 -18.15
CA PHE A 397 -12.02 -9.80 -19.17
C PHE A 397 -13.08 -9.37 -20.18
N GLY A 398 -13.77 -8.24 -19.92
CA GLY A 398 -14.94 -7.80 -20.70
C GLY A 398 -16.20 -8.60 -20.37
N ASP A 399 -17.36 -8.08 -20.77
CA ASP A 399 -18.66 -8.57 -20.31
C ASP A 399 -18.95 -10.04 -20.72
N ARG A 400 -18.46 -10.50 -21.87
CA ARG A 400 -18.73 -11.88 -22.33
C ARG A 400 -17.95 -12.97 -21.60
N GLN A 401 -16.84 -12.62 -20.94
CA GLN A 401 -15.99 -13.57 -20.20
C GLN A 401 -16.19 -13.46 -18.68
N ALA A 402 -16.76 -12.36 -18.20
CA ALA A 402 -16.99 -12.15 -16.77
C ALA A 402 -17.88 -13.23 -16.13
N ASP A 403 -18.87 -13.75 -16.87
CA ASP A 403 -19.76 -14.84 -16.41
C ASP A 403 -19.06 -16.21 -16.38
N GLN A 404 -17.93 -16.38 -17.06
CA GLN A 404 -17.16 -17.63 -17.12
C GLN A 404 -16.07 -17.70 -16.04
N VAL A 405 -15.73 -16.59 -15.41
CA VAL A 405 -14.81 -16.56 -14.26
C VAL A 405 -15.52 -17.18 -13.06
N ARG A 406 -15.53 -18.53 -13.02
CA ARG A 406 -16.07 -19.24 -11.87
C ARG A 406 -15.15 -19.03 -10.68
N PRO A 407 -15.68 -18.60 -9.52
CA PRO A 407 -14.91 -18.59 -8.29
C PRO A 407 -14.40 -20.02 -8.05
N ALA A 408 -13.10 -20.16 -7.79
CA ALA A 408 -12.50 -21.45 -7.43
C ALA A 408 -13.29 -22.06 -6.25
N ARG A 409 -13.77 -23.29 -6.41
CA ARG A 409 -14.43 -24.06 -5.34
C ARG A 409 -13.44 -24.47 -4.27
#